data_4ee6d62176d1e21e05b8096ebd3f274b
#
_entry.id   4ee6d62176d1e21e05b8096ebd3f274b
#
_cell.length_a   1.000
_cell.length_b   1.000
_cell.length_c   1.000
_cell.angle_alpha   90.00
_cell.angle_beta   90.00
_cell.angle_gamma   90.00
#
_symmetry.space_group_name_H-M   'P 1'
#
loop_
_entity.id
_entity.type
_entity.pdbx_description
1 polymer ?
#
loop_
_entity_poly.entity_id
_entity_poly.type
_entity_poly.pdbx_seq_one_letter_code
_entity_poly.pdbx_strand_id
1 'polypeptide(L)'
;FGETVANLVEGVTKLTRVQYSTMEEQQMENLRKMFMAMSKDIRVILIKISDRLHNTRTLQYQTPAKQISKSMETMEVYAPLAHRLGMQKIKWELEDTSLQYLDPEGYQEIIDYLKKNEDSANSFMNAIQSKITTRLASVGIHGSIYGRIKHTYSIYRKMRAQNKTIDELYDLYAFRVIVDNIADCYNVLGHIHDLFNPIPGRFKDYISTPKPNMYQSLHT
;
A
#
# COMPACT_ATOMS: atom_id res chain seq x y z
N PHE A 1 28.54 -10.71 -20.45
CA PHE A 1 27.47 -10.92 -19.42
C PHE A 1 26.37 -11.88 -19.91
N GLY A 2 26.33 -12.25 -21.19
CA GLY A 2 25.38 -13.18 -21.77
C GLY A 2 24.05 -12.55 -22.21
N GLU A 3 23.26 -13.34 -22.98
CA GLU A 3 22.01 -12.90 -23.63
C GLU A 3 20.94 -12.51 -22.60
N THR A 4 20.84 -13.22 -21.48
CA THR A 4 19.89 -12.91 -20.41
C THR A 4 20.07 -11.50 -19.85
N VAL A 5 21.34 -11.09 -19.60
CA VAL A 5 21.63 -9.75 -19.08
C VAL A 5 21.35 -8.69 -20.16
N ALA A 6 21.71 -8.97 -21.43
CA ALA A 6 21.43 -8.08 -22.55
C ALA A 6 19.91 -7.81 -22.69
N ASN A 7 19.09 -8.83 -22.61
CA ASN A 7 17.62 -8.72 -22.67
C ASN A 7 17.04 -7.91 -21.51
N LEU A 8 17.57 -8.09 -20.28
CA LEU A 8 17.16 -7.28 -19.13
C LEU A 8 17.53 -5.81 -19.31
N VAL A 9 18.78 -5.54 -19.74
CA VAL A 9 19.25 -4.17 -20.00
C VAL A 9 18.40 -3.49 -21.08
N GLU A 10 18.10 -4.20 -22.17
CA GLU A 10 17.19 -3.68 -23.21
C GLU A 10 15.81 -3.36 -22.65
N GLY A 11 15.23 -4.27 -21.84
CA GLY A 11 13.92 -4.09 -21.22
C GLY A 11 13.83 -2.89 -20.28
N VAL A 12 14.90 -2.59 -19.52
CA VAL A 12 14.92 -1.45 -18.59
C VAL A 12 15.37 -0.13 -19.24
N THR A 13 16.01 -0.18 -20.42
CA THR A 13 16.54 1.02 -21.08
C THR A 13 15.41 1.81 -21.76
N LYS A 14 15.42 3.12 -21.56
CA LYS A 14 14.50 4.03 -22.25
C LYS A 14 14.82 4.11 -23.73
N LEU A 15 13.78 4.36 -24.56
CA LEU A 15 13.95 4.67 -25.98
C LEU A 15 14.51 6.08 -26.14
N THR A 16 15.83 6.20 -26.23
CA THR A 16 16.52 7.51 -26.34
C THR A 16 16.75 7.95 -27.77
N ARG A 17 16.50 7.08 -28.77
CA ARG A 17 16.86 7.35 -30.20
C ARG A 17 15.69 7.63 -31.13
N VAL A 18 14.44 7.60 -30.62
CA VAL A 18 13.28 7.91 -31.48
C VAL A 18 12.89 9.36 -31.25
N GLN A 19 12.78 10.13 -32.32
CA GLN A 19 12.23 11.49 -32.28
C GLN A 19 10.71 11.37 -32.13
N TYR A 20 10.19 11.88 -31.04
CA TYR A 20 8.74 11.93 -30.75
C TYR A 20 8.26 13.36 -30.95
N SER A 21 7.04 13.52 -31.45
CA SER A 21 6.43 14.82 -31.68
C SER A 21 6.06 15.53 -30.36
N THR A 22 5.75 14.77 -29.33
CA THR A 22 5.39 15.29 -28.00
C THR A 22 6.03 14.47 -26.87
N MET A 23 6.12 15.08 -25.67
CA MET A 23 6.55 14.36 -24.46
C MET A 23 5.57 13.26 -24.06
N GLU A 24 4.29 13.43 -24.35
CA GLU A 24 3.23 12.46 -24.05
C GLU A 24 3.39 11.20 -24.90
N GLU A 25 3.66 11.33 -26.21
CA GLU A 25 3.95 10.20 -27.08
C GLU A 25 5.19 9.43 -26.61
N GLN A 26 6.22 10.14 -26.18
CA GLN A 26 7.43 9.51 -25.64
C GLN A 26 7.14 8.72 -24.35
N GLN A 27 6.30 9.25 -23.46
CA GLN A 27 5.91 8.58 -22.24
C GLN A 27 5.08 7.32 -22.53
N MET A 28 4.10 7.42 -23.41
CA MET A 28 3.25 6.31 -23.85
C MET A 28 4.08 5.16 -24.42
N GLU A 29 5.01 5.46 -25.33
CA GLU A 29 5.84 4.42 -25.97
C GLU A 29 6.86 3.80 -24.99
N ASN A 30 7.41 4.59 -24.07
CA ASN A 30 8.25 4.06 -22.99
C ASN A 30 7.46 3.10 -22.07
N LEU A 31 6.24 3.45 -21.73
CA LEU A 31 5.33 2.58 -20.95
C LEU A 31 4.99 1.30 -21.71
N ARG A 32 4.63 1.41 -22.99
CA ARG A 32 4.33 0.27 -23.85
C ARG A 32 5.53 -0.68 -23.96
N LYS A 33 6.72 -0.17 -24.20
CA LYS A 33 7.96 -0.98 -24.25
C LYS A 33 8.22 -1.67 -22.91
N MET A 34 8.05 -0.95 -21.83
CA MET A 34 8.17 -1.51 -20.47
C MET A 34 7.20 -2.65 -20.25
N PHE A 35 5.92 -2.49 -20.60
CA PHE A 35 4.91 -3.55 -20.47
C PHE A 35 5.23 -4.76 -21.34
N MET A 36 5.68 -4.56 -22.56
CA MET A 36 6.10 -5.66 -23.44
C MET A 36 7.33 -6.41 -22.92
N ALA A 37 8.31 -5.69 -22.37
CA ALA A 37 9.48 -6.32 -21.76
C ALA A 37 9.11 -7.10 -20.49
N MET A 38 8.16 -6.57 -19.69
CA MET A 38 7.64 -7.25 -18.50
C MET A 38 6.91 -8.54 -18.82
N SER A 39 6.22 -8.62 -19.96
CA SER A 39 5.55 -9.86 -20.40
C SER A 39 6.53 -10.97 -20.74
N LYS A 40 7.78 -10.62 -21.06
CA LYS A 40 8.87 -11.56 -21.36
C LYS A 40 9.64 -11.96 -20.09
N ASP A 41 9.90 -10.99 -19.20
CA ASP A 41 10.68 -11.23 -17.98
C ASP A 41 10.26 -10.28 -16.85
N ILE A 42 9.72 -10.86 -15.79
CA ILE A 42 9.23 -10.12 -14.62
C ILE A 42 10.36 -9.35 -13.90
N ARG A 43 11.61 -9.76 -14.06
CA ARG A 43 12.75 -9.08 -13.43
C ARG A 43 12.90 -7.64 -13.92
N VAL A 44 12.48 -7.36 -15.15
CA VAL A 44 12.47 -5.99 -15.72
C VAL A 44 11.63 -5.04 -14.84
N ILE A 45 10.45 -5.49 -14.41
CA ILE A 45 9.58 -4.64 -13.57
C ILE A 45 10.15 -4.48 -12.16
N LEU A 46 10.73 -5.55 -11.58
CA LEU A 46 11.35 -5.47 -10.27
C LEU A 46 12.50 -4.45 -10.25
N ILE A 47 13.35 -4.46 -11.29
CA ILE A 47 14.41 -3.46 -11.46
C ILE A 47 13.82 -2.06 -11.60
N LYS A 48 12.77 -1.87 -12.42
CA LYS A 48 12.14 -0.58 -12.64
C LYS A 48 11.46 -0.02 -11.40
N ILE A 49 10.78 -0.87 -10.62
CA ILE A 49 10.17 -0.45 -9.34
C ILE A 49 11.25 -0.06 -8.33
N SER A 50 12.36 -0.82 -8.27
CA SER A 50 13.48 -0.51 -7.38
C SER A 50 14.18 0.80 -7.76
N ASP A 51 14.41 1.03 -9.06
CA ASP A 51 14.94 2.31 -9.58
C ASP A 51 13.99 3.46 -9.25
N ARG A 52 12.68 3.28 -9.46
CA ARG A 52 11.68 4.29 -9.12
C ARG A 52 11.66 4.59 -7.62
N LEU A 53 11.71 3.57 -6.78
CA LEU A 53 11.74 3.73 -5.33
C LEU A 53 12.97 4.55 -4.89
N HIS A 54 14.16 4.23 -5.43
CA HIS A 54 15.37 5.01 -5.18
C HIS A 54 15.22 6.46 -5.63
N ASN A 55 14.72 6.68 -6.86
CA ASN A 55 14.51 8.02 -7.40
C ASN A 55 13.49 8.83 -6.59
N THR A 56 12.45 8.17 -6.06
CA THR A 56 11.45 8.81 -5.21
C THR A 56 12.05 9.23 -3.86
N ARG A 57 12.90 8.40 -3.26
CA ARG A 57 13.63 8.72 -2.01
C ARG A 57 14.60 9.89 -2.14
N THR A 58 15.08 10.17 -3.35
CA THR A 58 16.04 11.26 -3.64
C THR A 58 15.41 12.44 -4.38
N LEU A 59 14.08 12.50 -4.40
CA LEU A 59 13.33 13.47 -5.19
C LEU A 59 13.52 14.92 -4.71
N GLN A 60 13.89 15.13 -3.45
CA GLN A 60 14.20 16.45 -2.89
C GLN A 60 15.35 17.17 -3.62
N TYR A 61 16.23 16.46 -4.30
CA TYR A 61 17.33 17.05 -5.06
C TYR A 61 16.97 17.44 -6.50
N GLN A 62 15.72 17.21 -6.90
CA GLN A 62 15.21 17.59 -8.22
C GLN A 62 14.53 18.97 -8.18
N THR A 63 14.37 19.57 -9.37
CA THR A 63 13.61 20.82 -9.50
C THR A 63 12.12 20.61 -9.19
N PRO A 64 11.38 21.63 -8.69
CA PRO A 64 9.95 21.49 -8.35
C PRO A 64 9.11 20.90 -9.48
N ALA A 65 9.34 21.33 -10.72
CA ALA A 65 8.62 20.78 -11.88
C ALA A 65 8.86 19.27 -12.08
N LYS A 66 10.11 18.81 -11.86
CA LYS A 66 10.45 17.39 -11.94
C LYS A 66 9.90 16.61 -10.74
N GLN A 67 9.87 17.20 -9.54
CA GLN A 67 9.29 16.59 -8.35
C GLN A 67 7.81 16.24 -8.60
N ILE A 68 7.02 17.21 -9.09
CA ILE A 68 5.61 17.02 -9.43
C ILE A 68 5.44 15.97 -10.53
N SER A 69 6.12 16.15 -11.68
CA SER A 69 5.99 15.24 -12.82
C SER A 69 6.36 13.79 -12.46
N LYS A 70 7.44 13.58 -11.67
CA LYS A 70 7.86 12.25 -11.24
C LYS A 70 6.93 11.64 -10.20
N SER A 71 6.36 12.46 -9.34
CA SER A 71 5.36 12.01 -8.37
C SER A 71 4.06 11.59 -9.06
N MET A 72 3.58 12.33 -10.05
CA MET A 72 2.41 11.95 -10.86
C MET A 72 2.67 10.62 -11.58
N GLU A 73 3.78 10.48 -12.31
CA GLU A 73 4.16 9.23 -12.97
C GLU A 73 4.24 8.05 -11.99
N THR A 74 4.74 8.30 -10.78
CA THR A 74 4.82 7.28 -9.72
C THR A 74 3.44 6.83 -9.27
N MET A 75 2.53 7.76 -9.05
CA MET A 75 1.15 7.48 -8.60
C MET A 75 0.31 6.78 -9.67
N GLU A 76 0.47 7.17 -10.94
CA GLU A 76 -0.33 6.64 -12.04
C GLU A 76 0.15 5.29 -12.55
N VAL A 77 1.46 5.02 -12.47
CA VAL A 77 2.06 3.82 -13.08
C VAL A 77 2.68 2.88 -12.05
N TYR A 78 3.65 3.36 -11.27
CA TYR A 78 4.50 2.46 -10.46
C TYR A 78 3.82 1.97 -9.18
N ALA A 79 3.04 2.80 -8.51
CA ALA A 79 2.30 2.40 -7.32
C ALA A 79 1.21 1.36 -7.65
N PRO A 80 0.40 1.51 -8.73
CA PRO A 80 -0.50 0.45 -9.19
C PRO A 80 0.21 -0.84 -9.61
N LEU A 81 1.39 -0.75 -10.25
CA LEU A 81 2.18 -1.94 -10.60
C LEU A 81 2.68 -2.68 -9.35
N ALA A 82 3.25 -1.95 -8.39
CA ALA A 82 3.67 -2.52 -7.12
C ALA A 82 2.49 -3.18 -6.38
N HIS A 83 1.30 -2.59 -6.45
CA HIS A 83 0.08 -3.18 -5.88
C HIS A 83 -0.28 -4.52 -6.53
N ARG A 84 -0.28 -4.58 -7.87
CA ARG A 84 -0.62 -5.80 -8.62
C ARG A 84 0.38 -6.93 -8.37
N LEU A 85 1.65 -6.60 -8.13
CA LEU A 85 2.69 -7.56 -7.79
C LEU A 85 2.72 -7.93 -6.30
N GLY A 86 1.79 -7.42 -5.49
CA GLY A 86 1.74 -7.70 -4.05
C GLY A 86 2.80 -6.99 -3.21
N MET A 87 3.59 -6.07 -3.80
CA MET A 87 4.67 -5.34 -3.14
C MET A 87 4.13 -4.17 -2.30
N GLN A 88 3.30 -4.48 -1.30
CA GLN A 88 2.51 -3.48 -0.55
C GLN A 88 3.36 -2.43 0.16
N LYS A 89 4.49 -2.82 0.77
CA LYS A 89 5.39 -1.87 1.46
C LYS A 89 5.97 -0.85 0.50
N ILE A 90 6.41 -1.29 -0.68
CA ILE A 90 6.95 -0.41 -1.71
C ILE A 90 5.86 0.50 -2.26
N LYS A 91 4.66 -0.04 -2.53
CA LYS A 91 3.51 0.76 -2.94
C LYS A 91 3.23 1.91 -1.96
N TRP A 92 3.16 1.61 -0.67
CA TRP A 92 2.89 2.62 0.36
C TRP A 92 3.97 3.70 0.39
N GLU A 93 5.24 3.32 0.34
CA GLU A 93 6.35 4.26 0.33
C GLU A 93 6.34 5.16 -0.92
N LEU A 94 6.05 4.57 -2.09
CA LEU A 94 5.88 5.32 -3.34
C LEU A 94 4.73 6.33 -3.25
N GLU A 95 3.57 5.90 -2.72
CA GLU A 95 2.39 6.74 -2.56
C GLU A 95 2.63 7.87 -1.54
N ASP A 96 3.15 7.56 -0.35
CA ASP A 96 3.36 8.54 0.72
C ASP A 96 4.41 9.59 0.32
N THR A 97 5.53 9.17 -0.29
CA THR A 97 6.56 10.10 -0.75
C THR A 97 6.07 10.98 -1.91
N SER A 98 5.28 10.40 -2.84
CA SER A 98 4.72 11.18 -3.94
C SER A 98 3.69 12.21 -3.45
N LEU A 99 2.86 11.86 -2.46
CA LEU A 99 1.89 12.78 -1.86
C LEU A 99 2.56 14.03 -1.29
N GLN A 100 3.73 13.88 -0.68
CA GLN A 100 4.50 14.99 -0.10
C GLN A 100 4.79 16.10 -1.11
N TYR A 101 4.90 15.77 -2.40
CA TYR A 101 5.15 16.74 -3.47
C TYR A 101 3.90 17.14 -4.24
N LEU A 102 2.87 16.30 -4.28
CA LEU A 102 1.63 16.57 -5.01
C LEU A 102 0.64 17.41 -4.21
N ASP A 103 0.54 17.17 -2.91
CA ASP A 103 -0.25 17.97 -1.96
C ASP A 103 0.49 18.07 -0.62
N PRO A 104 1.50 18.98 -0.54
CA PRO A 104 2.29 19.15 0.68
C PRO A 104 1.47 19.53 1.91
N GLU A 105 0.43 20.34 1.73
CA GLU A 105 -0.44 20.79 2.82
C GLU A 105 -1.27 19.62 3.38
N GLY A 106 -1.93 18.86 2.50
CA GLY A 106 -2.69 17.68 2.90
C GLY A 106 -1.81 16.56 3.47
N TYR A 107 -0.56 16.43 3.00
CA TYR A 107 0.41 15.52 3.59
C TYR A 107 0.79 15.97 5.01
N GLN A 108 1.12 17.24 5.20
CA GLN A 108 1.57 17.80 6.48
C GLN A 108 0.46 17.74 7.53
N GLU A 109 -0.79 18.05 7.16
CA GLU A 109 -1.96 17.91 8.04
C GLU A 109 -2.03 16.52 8.67
N ILE A 110 -1.88 15.48 7.86
CA ILE A 110 -1.94 14.08 8.34
C ILE A 110 -0.73 13.74 9.21
N ILE A 111 0.47 14.15 8.83
CA ILE A 111 1.69 13.90 9.60
C ILE A 111 1.62 14.56 10.98
N ASP A 112 1.17 15.80 11.04
CA ASP A 112 1.06 16.54 12.31
C ASP A 112 0.00 15.91 13.23
N TYR A 113 -1.12 15.49 12.66
CA TYR A 113 -2.13 14.73 13.40
C TYR A 113 -1.59 13.42 13.96
N LEU A 114 -0.90 12.63 13.14
CA LEU A 114 -0.34 11.33 13.57
C LEU A 114 0.72 11.52 14.65
N LYS A 115 1.60 12.51 14.51
CA LYS A 115 2.61 12.84 15.53
C LYS A 115 2.00 13.31 16.85
N LYS A 116 1.01 14.20 16.77
CA LYS A 116 0.32 14.72 17.96
C LYS A 116 -0.37 13.62 18.76
N ASN A 117 -0.86 12.59 18.08
CA ASN A 117 -1.62 11.51 18.71
C ASN A 117 -0.82 10.20 18.86
N GLU A 118 0.50 10.22 18.63
CA GLU A 118 1.34 9.01 18.58
C GLU A 118 1.30 8.20 19.88
N ASP A 119 1.48 8.83 21.03
CA ASP A 119 1.48 8.14 22.33
C ASP A 119 0.11 7.56 22.66
N SER A 120 -0.95 8.32 22.38
CA SER A 120 -2.33 7.86 22.56
C SER A 120 -2.66 6.68 21.64
N ALA A 121 -2.24 6.77 20.37
CA ALA A 121 -2.41 5.72 19.39
C ALA A 121 -1.66 4.43 19.80
N ASN A 122 -0.41 4.55 20.23
CA ASN A 122 0.40 3.41 20.67
C ASN A 122 -0.21 2.77 21.93
N SER A 123 -0.64 3.57 22.90
CA SER A 123 -1.32 3.08 24.11
C SER A 123 -2.62 2.35 23.77
N PHE A 124 -3.45 2.91 22.89
CA PHE A 124 -4.67 2.30 22.39
C PHE A 124 -4.38 0.97 21.67
N MET A 125 -3.42 0.96 20.76
CA MET A 125 -3.05 -0.23 19.99
C MET A 125 -2.57 -1.37 20.90
N ASN A 126 -1.72 -1.05 21.88
CA ASN A 126 -1.22 -2.02 22.86
C ASN A 126 -2.35 -2.58 23.75
N ALA A 127 -3.26 -1.74 24.20
CA ALA A 127 -4.40 -2.17 25.03
C ALA A 127 -5.33 -3.12 24.25
N ILE A 128 -5.66 -2.80 23.00
CA ILE A 128 -6.48 -3.66 22.13
C ILE A 128 -5.77 -4.98 21.84
N GLN A 129 -4.48 -4.93 21.46
CA GLN A 129 -3.70 -6.14 21.19
C GLN A 129 -3.63 -7.05 22.43
N SER A 130 -3.36 -6.48 23.60
CA SER A 130 -3.33 -7.24 24.86
C SER A 130 -4.69 -7.88 25.16
N LYS A 131 -5.79 -7.14 25.00
CA LYS A 131 -7.15 -7.63 25.23
C LYS A 131 -7.49 -8.82 24.31
N ILE A 132 -7.14 -8.73 23.02
CA ILE A 132 -7.35 -9.82 22.07
C ILE A 132 -6.46 -11.02 22.44
N THR A 133 -5.17 -10.79 22.73
CA THR A 133 -4.21 -11.86 23.10
C THR A 133 -4.70 -12.63 24.32
N THR A 134 -5.12 -11.93 25.39
CA THR A 134 -5.64 -12.55 26.61
C THR A 134 -6.90 -13.37 26.32
N ARG A 135 -7.83 -12.85 25.50
CA ARG A 135 -9.05 -13.58 25.14
C ARG A 135 -8.75 -14.85 24.36
N LEU A 136 -7.89 -14.79 23.35
CA LEU A 136 -7.54 -15.97 22.55
C LEU A 136 -6.80 -17.02 23.39
N ALA A 137 -5.88 -16.59 24.24
CA ALA A 137 -5.19 -17.49 25.16
C ALA A 137 -6.15 -18.20 26.12
N SER A 138 -7.17 -17.50 26.64
CA SER A 138 -8.15 -18.07 27.57
C SER A 138 -9.03 -19.16 26.94
N VAL A 139 -9.14 -19.21 25.63
CA VAL A 139 -9.92 -20.20 24.87
C VAL A 139 -9.05 -21.19 24.09
N GLY A 140 -7.72 -21.16 24.32
CA GLY A 140 -6.78 -22.11 23.71
C GLY A 140 -6.52 -21.90 22.22
N ILE A 141 -6.85 -20.71 21.67
CA ILE A 141 -6.57 -20.39 20.27
C ILE A 141 -5.20 -19.74 20.18
N HIS A 142 -4.30 -20.36 19.40
CA HIS A 142 -2.98 -19.83 19.11
C HIS A 142 -3.02 -18.97 17.84
N GLY A 143 -2.38 -17.80 17.90
CA GLY A 143 -2.32 -16.91 16.74
C GLY A 143 -1.41 -15.71 16.98
N SER A 144 -0.99 -15.09 15.89
CA SER A 144 -0.19 -13.87 15.91
C SER A 144 -1.07 -12.66 15.66
N ILE A 145 -0.95 -11.63 16.51
CA ILE A 145 -1.77 -10.42 16.43
C ILE A 145 -0.89 -9.26 16.03
N TYR A 146 -1.25 -8.57 14.95
CA TYR A 146 -0.54 -7.42 14.42
C TYR A 146 -1.48 -6.22 14.34
N GLY A 147 -1.14 -5.16 15.05
CA GLY A 147 -1.77 -3.85 14.88
C GLY A 147 -0.99 -3.00 13.88
N ARG A 148 -1.68 -2.17 13.12
CA ARG A 148 -1.07 -1.16 12.26
C ARG A 148 -1.90 0.09 12.17
N ILE A 149 -1.22 1.23 12.02
CA ILE A 149 -1.83 2.48 11.56
C ILE A 149 -1.83 2.47 10.03
N LYS A 150 -2.87 2.99 9.41
CA LYS A 150 -2.91 3.14 7.95
C LYS A 150 -1.86 4.15 7.50
N HIS A 151 -1.23 3.89 6.33
CA HIS A 151 -0.25 4.79 5.75
C HIS A 151 -0.90 6.09 5.26
N THR A 152 -0.10 7.15 5.19
CA THR A 152 -0.54 8.53 5.00
C THR A 152 -1.41 8.72 3.76
N TYR A 153 -1.01 8.19 2.61
CA TYR A 153 -1.82 8.30 1.39
C TYR A 153 -3.18 7.59 1.48
N SER A 154 -3.28 6.49 2.20
CA SER A 154 -4.58 5.82 2.42
C SER A 154 -5.54 6.68 3.25
N ILE A 155 -5.01 7.39 4.24
CA ILE A 155 -5.77 8.36 5.05
C ILE A 155 -6.20 9.52 4.16
N TYR A 156 -5.25 10.16 3.47
CA TYR A 156 -5.49 11.26 2.54
C TYR A 156 -6.58 10.94 1.52
N ARG A 157 -6.44 9.83 0.80
CA ARG A 157 -7.43 9.41 -0.21
C ARG A 157 -8.82 9.24 0.37
N LYS A 158 -8.91 8.76 1.62
CA LYS A 158 -10.18 8.54 2.29
C LYS A 158 -10.83 9.86 2.72
N MET A 159 -10.03 10.79 3.28
CA MET A 159 -10.48 12.13 3.60
C MET A 159 -11.07 12.82 2.36
N ARG A 160 -10.32 12.80 1.24
CA ARG A 160 -10.76 13.42 -0.02
C ARG A 160 -11.99 12.72 -0.63
N ALA A 161 -12.02 11.37 -0.66
CA ALA A 161 -13.14 10.63 -1.25
C ALA A 161 -14.45 10.74 -0.45
N GLN A 162 -14.37 10.94 0.86
CA GLN A 162 -15.54 11.05 1.75
C GLN A 162 -15.84 12.50 2.18
N ASN A 163 -15.01 13.46 1.77
CA ASN A 163 -15.04 14.85 2.22
C ASN A 163 -15.12 14.97 3.76
N LYS A 164 -14.21 14.28 4.43
CA LYS A 164 -14.12 14.19 5.89
C LYS A 164 -12.77 14.67 6.39
N THR A 165 -12.76 15.17 7.61
CA THR A 165 -11.53 15.42 8.37
C THR A 165 -10.95 14.11 8.90
N ILE A 166 -9.68 14.13 9.32
CA ILE A 166 -9.03 12.94 9.85
C ILE A 166 -9.71 12.41 11.13
N ASP A 167 -10.24 13.31 11.98
CA ASP A 167 -10.95 12.96 13.22
C ASP A 167 -12.27 12.22 12.96
N GLU A 168 -12.86 12.38 11.78
CA GLU A 168 -14.09 11.71 11.38
C GLU A 168 -13.83 10.32 10.75
N LEU A 169 -12.57 9.88 10.67
CA LEU A 169 -12.20 8.58 10.12
C LEU A 169 -12.11 7.53 11.24
N TYR A 170 -13.07 6.61 11.28
CA TYR A 170 -13.13 5.55 12.29
C TYR A 170 -12.19 4.38 12.07
N ASP A 171 -11.48 4.29 10.92
CA ASP A 171 -10.69 3.13 10.55
C ASP A 171 -9.20 3.47 10.30
N LEU A 172 -8.65 4.36 11.12
CA LEU A 172 -7.22 4.68 11.11
C LEU A 172 -6.36 3.50 11.56
N TYR A 173 -6.89 2.69 12.47
CA TYR A 173 -6.23 1.53 13.04
C TYR A 173 -6.80 0.25 12.45
N ALA A 174 -5.95 -0.75 12.28
CA ALA A 174 -6.37 -2.07 11.83
C ALA A 174 -5.59 -3.14 12.59
N PHE A 175 -6.28 -4.19 13.00
CA PHE A 175 -5.68 -5.38 13.60
C PHE A 175 -5.80 -6.55 12.65
N ARG A 176 -4.80 -7.42 12.66
CA ARG A 176 -4.79 -8.68 11.92
C ARG A 176 -4.45 -9.78 12.89
N VAL A 177 -5.31 -10.78 12.96
CA VAL A 177 -5.06 -12.05 13.67
C VAL A 177 -4.75 -13.09 12.62
N ILE A 178 -3.62 -13.77 12.76
CA ILE A 178 -3.22 -14.88 11.89
C ILE A 178 -3.30 -16.16 12.74
N VAL A 179 -4.03 -17.13 12.24
CA VAL A 179 -4.24 -18.44 12.88
C VAL A 179 -3.93 -19.56 11.89
N ASP A 180 -3.79 -20.80 12.40
CA ASP A 180 -3.27 -21.92 11.61
C ASP A 180 -4.31 -22.57 10.69
N ASN A 181 -5.60 -22.41 10.96
CA ASN A 181 -6.66 -23.07 10.21
C ASN A 181 -7.92 -22.19 10.05
N ILE A 182 -8.80 -22.59 9.13
CA ILE A 182 -10.02 -21.86 8.81
C ILE A 182 -11.03 -21.89 9.98
N ALA A 183 -11.13 -23.00 10.70
CA ALA A 183 -12.05 -23.09 11.83
C ALA A 183 -11.71 -22.05 12.90
N ASP A 184 -10.43 -21.85 13.17
CA ASP A 184 -9.97 -20.83 14.10
C ASP A 184 -10.22 -19.41 13.60
N CYS A 185 -10.23 -19.16 12.29
CA CYS A 185 -10.65 -17.85 11.76
C CYS A 185 -12.08 -17.50 12.20
N TYR A 186 -13.02 -18.43 12.07
CA TYR A 186 -14.41 -18.22 12.49
C TYR A 186 -14.58 -18.17 14.02
N ASN A 187 -13.83 -19.00 14.76
CA ASN A 187 -13.80 -18.94 16.21
C ASN A 187 -13.29 -17.59 16.72
N VAL A 188 -12.18 -17.11 16.17
CA VAL A 188 -11.63 -15.78 16.49
C VAL A 188 -12.64 -14.68 16.19
N LEU A 189 -13.35 -14.74 15.05
CA LEU A 189 -14.39 -13.76 14.74
C LEU A 189 -15.45 -13.67 15.85
N GLY A 190 -15.95 -14.81 16.34
CA GLY A 190 -16.91 -14.85 17.45
C GLY A 190 -16.35 -14.18 18.70
N HIS A 191 -15.11 -14.52 19.08
CA HIS A 191 -14.47 -13.92 20.26
C HIS A 191 -14.19 -12.42 20.10
N ILE A 192 -13.88 -11.96 18.89
CA ILE A 192 -13.73 -10.52 18.61
C ILE A 192 -15.07 -9.80 18.74
N HIS A 193 -16.16 -10.39 18.26
CA HIS A 193 -17.50 -9.81 18.41
C HIS A 193 -18.01 -9.81 19.85
N ASP A 194 -17.57 -10.76 20.70
CA ASP A 194 -17.81 -10.72 22.16
C ASP A 194 -17.07 -9.56 22.85
N LEU A 195 -15.88 -9.20 22.36
CA LEU A 195 -15.07 -8.11 22.90
C LEU A 195 -15.46 -6.73 22.40
N PHE A 196 -15.93 -6.66 21.14
CA PHE A 196 -16.19 -5.41 20.41
C PHE A 196 -17.45 -5.57 19.57
N ASN A 197 -18.37 -4.63 19.68
CA ASN A 197 -19.57 -4.65 18.87
C ASN A 197 -19.26 -4.40 17.38
N PRO A 198 -19.64 -5.32 16.49
CA PRO A 198 -19.41 -5.12 15.06
C PRO A 198 -20.27 -3.99 14.51
N ILE A 199 -19.74 -3.26 13.52
CA ILE A 199 -20.52 -2.24 12.81
C ILE A 199 -21.39 -2.96 11.76
N PRO A 200 -22.74 -2.77 11.80
CA PRO A 200 -23.64 -3.42 10.83
C PRO A 200 -23.23 -3.16 9.38
N GLY A 201 -23.28 -4.21 8.56
CA GLY A 201 -22.96 -4.13 7.13
C GLY A 201 -21.46 -4.01 6.79
N ARG A 202 -20.55 -4.08 7.78
CA ARG A 202 -19.10 -4.03 7.54
C ARG A 202 -18.43 -5.40 7.47
N PHE A 203 -19.08 -6.44 7.98
CA PHE A 203 -18.57 -7.79 7.91
C PHE A 203 -18.46 -8.29 6.45
N LYS A 204 -17.34 -8.93 6.14
CA LYS A 204 -17.10 -9.56 4.82
C LYS A 204 -16.41 -10.90 5.03
N ASP A 205 -17.02 -11.94 4.47
CA ASP A 205 -16.48 -13.28 4.45
C ASP A 205 -15.82 -13.58 3.09
N TYR A 206 -14.50 -13.39 3.04
CA TYR A 206 -13.70 -13.75 1.87
C TYR A 206 -13.11 -15.17 1.97
N ILE A 207 -13.49 -15.96 2.98
CA ILE A 207 -13.16 -17.38 3.04
C ILE A 207 -14.20 -18.14 2.21
N SER A 208 -15.49 -17.90 2.47
CA SER A 208 -16.60 -18.53 1.73
C SER A 208 -16.70 -17.98 0.29
N THR A 209 -16.37 -16.71 0.09
CA THR A 209 -16.40 -16.08 -1.23
C THR A 209 -15.07 -15.36 -1.51
N PRO A 210 -14.02 -16.10 -1.94
CA PRO A 210 -12.71 -15.55 -2.19
C PRO A 210 -12.72 -14.43 -3.22
N LYS A 211 -11.80 -13.48 -3.08
CA LYS A 211 -11.60 -12.46 -4.12
C LYS A 211 -11.05 -13.08 -5.41
N PRO A 212 -11.17 -12.41 -6.57
CA PRO A 212 -10.64 -12.93 -7.84
C PRO A 212 -9.15 -13.26 -7.83
N ASN A 213 -8.39 -12.66 -6.93
CA ASN A 213 -6.96 -12.93 -6.71
C ASN A 213 -6.69 -14.03 -5.66
N MET A 214 -7.69 -14.85 -5.33
CA MET A 214 -7.63 -15.95 -4.35
C MET A 214 -7.35 -15.49 -2.91
N TYR A 215 -7.49 -14.20 -2.59
CA TYR A 215 -7.37 -13.70 -1.23
C TYR A 215 -8.53 -14.20 -0.37
N GLN A 216 -8.19 -14.78 0.76
CA GLN A 216 -9.13 -15.30 1.75
C GLN A 216 -8.88 -14.68 3.13
N SER A 217 -9.91 -14.15 3.76
CA SER A 217 -9.90 -13.73 5.16
C SER A 217 -11.30 -13.32 5.61
N LEU A 218 -11.50 -13.17 6.92
CA LEU A 218 -12.68 -12.51 7.50
C LEU A 218 -12.32 -11.05 7.80
N HIS A 219 -13.23 -10.13 7.48
CA HIS A 219 -13.10 -8.71 7.81
C HIS A 219 -14.32 -8.28 8.63
N THR A 220 -14.10 -7.63 9.74
CA THR A 220 -15.13 -7.11 10.62
C THR A 220 -14.74 -5.76 11.19
#